data_266138473472bc1c317c9251ac839f6d
#
_entry.id   266138473472bc1c317c9251ac839f6d
#
_cell.length_a   1.000
_cell.length_b   1.000
_cell.length_c   1.000
_cell.angle_alpha   90.00
_cell.angle_beta   90.00
_cell.angle_gamma   90.00
#
_symmetry.space_group_name_H-M   'P 1'
#
loop_
_entity.id
_entity.type
_entity.pdbx_description
1 polymer ?
#
loop_
_entity_poly.entity_id
_entity_poly.type
_entity_poly.pdbx_seq_one_letter_code
_entity_poly.pdbx_strand_id
1 'polypeptide(L)'
;MGLISSATFGLIPLLSIPVLAQGVAEGTVLMYRFLIAALIVGSIVVIRRESLRVSWRSFLILLALSVLYFFSSFLLIEGYQHMPSGVATVLHFSYPTFVVLLMFIAFRQRINLLQGLAVLLALGGVSLISGFFESDVTAIPFRPLLTVLFSGFCYATYIVILRHSRLEPMSSFKLTTYVMGLSTILFALFCKATGSSLVLDNTTQWIYTALLALIPTVCANITLVWAVQRIGSTPTAIMGALEPLTAVVVGALALGEELSLGQGVGIGIVLCAVLLLVMSPLLTRRLKKV
;
A
#
# COMPACT_ATOMS: atom_id res chain seq x y z
N MET A 1 -1.44 14.57 -11.78
CA MET A 1 -2.15 14.08 -10.59
C MET A 1 -1.76 12.63 -10.26
N GLY A 2 -1.93 11.64 -11.15
CA GLY A 2 -1.54 10.25 -10.87
C GLY A 2 -0.05 10.08 -10.52
N LEU A 3 0.85 10.73 -11.25
CA LEU A 3 2.29 10.73 -10.94
C LEU A 3 2.60 11.31 -9.55
N ILE A 4 1.91 12.41 -9.19
CA ILE A 4 2.08 13.03 -7.86
C ILE A 4 1.61 12.06 -6.77
N SER A 5 0.44 11.44 -6.94
CA SER A 5 -0.07 10.45 -6.00
C SER A 5 0.94 9.33 -5.76
N SER A 6 1.41 8.71 -6.84
CA SER A 6 2.30 7.56 -6.76
C SER A 6 3.68 7.92 -6.17
N ALA A 7 4.26 9.04 -6.62
CA ALA A 7 5.52 9.51 -6.05
C ALA A 7 5.40 9.86 -4.56
N THR A 8 4.27 10.45 -4.13
CA THR A 8 4.07 10.77 -2.72
C THR A 8 3.87 9.53 -1.85
N PHE A 9 3.22 8.47 -2.34
CA PHE A 9 3.16 7.19 -1.62
C PHE A 9 4.55 6.57 -1.43
N GLY A 10 5.42 6.66 -2.43
CA GLY A 10 6.81 6.20 -2.34
C GLY A 10 7.68 6.93 -1.30
N LEU A 11 7.19 8.04 -0.72
CA LEU A 11 7.87 8.75 0.37
C LEU A 11 7.56 8.18 1.77
N ILE A 12 6.73 7.14 1.88
CA ILE A 12 6.40 6.52 3.18
C ILE A 12 7.67 6.14 3.96
N PRO A 13 8.65 5.40 3.39
CA PRO A 13 9.85 5.04 4.12
C PRO A 13 10.66 6.24 4.60
N LEU A 14 10.81 7.27 3.75
CA LEU A 14 11.53 8.50 4.12
C LEU A 14 10.99 9.16 5.38
N LEU A 15 9.68 9.10 5.58
CA LEU A 15 9.00 9.79 6.68
C LEU A 15 8.75 8.87 7.88
N SER A 16 8.71 7.56 7.70
CA SER A 16 8.49 6.61 8.80
C SER A 16 9.78 6.09 9.43
N ILE A 17 10.78 5.72 8.64
CA ILE A 17 12.02 5.11 9.14
C ILE A 17 12.76 6.01 10.14
N PRO A 18 12.91 7.33 9.93
CA PRO A 18 13.59 8.18 10.92
C PRO A 18 12.88 8.26 12.28
N VAL A 19 11.57 8.04 12.32
CA VAL A 19 10.78 8.00 13.56
C VAL A 19 10.96 6.65 14.25
N LEU A 20 10.89 5.55 13.48
CA LEU A 20 11.11 4.19 13.97
C LEU A 20 12.52 4.01 14.52
N ALA A 21 13.53 4.59 13.87
CA ALA A 21 14.93 4.56 14.32
C ALA A 21 15.15 5.26 15.69
N GLN A 22 14.23 6.12 16.12
CA GLN A 22 14.22 6.73 17.44
C GLN A 22 13.52 5.87 18.50
N GLY A 23 13.14 4.63 18.18
CA GLY A 23 12.50 3.70 19.11
C GLY A 23 10.99 3.87 19.28
N VAL A 24 10.34 4.70 18.43
CA VAL A 24 8.88 4.80 18.42
C VAL A 24 8.29 3.54 17.82
N ALA A 25 7.32 2.92 18.49
CA ALA A 25 6.67 1.72 18.02
C ALA A 25 5.87 2.00 16.71
N GLU A 26 5.87 1.04 15.78
CA GLU A 26 5.19 1.14 14.48
C GLU A 26 3.70 1.45 14.64
N GLY A 27 3.07 0.79 15.61
CA GLY A 27 1.67 1.01 15.94
C GLY A 27 1.37 2.46 16.32
N THR A 28 2.28 3.12 17.05
CA THR A 28 2.15 4.51 17.47
C THR A 28 2.29 5.47 16.28
N VAL A 29 3.28 5.25 15.42
CA VAL A 29 3.45 6.04 14.19
C VAL A 29 2.21 5.93 13.31
N LEU A 30 1.72 4.70 13.10
CA LEU A 30 0.54 4.45 12.27
C LEU A 30 -0.74 4.98 12.91
N MET A 31 -0.89 4.89 14.23
CA MET A 31 -2.03 5.47 14.94
C MET A 31 -2.13 6.97 14.68
N TYR A 32 -1.06 7.73 14.88
CA TYR A 32 -1.06 9.18 14.65
C TYR A 32 -1.16 9.53 13.17
N ARG A 33 -0.51 8.78 12.27
CA ARG A 33 -0.66 8.94 10.82
C ARG A 33 -2.13 8.90 10.42
N PHE A 34 -2.86 7.89 10.87
CA PHE A 34 -4.26 7.71 10.49
C PHE A 34 -5.20 8.62 11.24
N LEU A 35 -4.90 8.97 12.49
CA LEU A 35 -5.66 9.96 13.26
C LEU A 35 -5.64 11.32 12.56
N ILE A 36 -4.46 11.83 12.24
CA ILE A 36 -4.31 13.12 11.56
C ILE A 36 -5.01 13.09 10.19
N ALA A 37 -4.83 12.01 9.42
CA ALA A 37 -5.49 11.84 8.13
C ALA A 37 -7.02 11.78 8.27
N ALA A 38 -7.55 11.06 9.26
CA ALA A 38 -8.98 10.96 9.52
C ALA A 38 -9.58 12.30 9.92
N LEU A 39 -8.87 13.10 10.74
CA LEU A 39 -9.30 14.43 11.14
C LEU A 39 -9.34 15.39 9.95
N ILE A 40 -8.31 15.37 9.10
CA ILE A 40 -8.25 16.26 7.92
C ILE A 40 -9.34 15.89 6.92
N VAL A 41 -9.42 14.61 6.52
CA VAL A 41 -10.40 14.14 5.52
C VAL A 41 -11.82 14.23 6.10
N GLY A 42 -12.00 13.93 7.41
CA GLY A 42 -13.25 14.08 8.11
C GLY A 42 -13.73 15.54 8.16
N SER A 43 -12.83 16.50 8.36
CA SER A 43 -13.15 17.92 8.29
C SER A 43 -13.65 18.32 6.90
N ILE A 44 -13.06 17.76 5.83
CA ILE A 44 -13.55 17.98 4.45
C ILE A 44 -14.98 17.45 4.29
N VAL A 45 -15.30 16.26 4.83
CA VAL A 45 -16.65 15.68 4.79
C VAL A 45 -17.65 16.58 5.49
N VAL A 46 -17.29 17.14 6.68
CA VAL A 46 -18.15 18.07 7.44
C VAL A 46 -18.35 19.39 6.68
N ILE A 47 -17.28 19.99 6.15
CA ILE A 47 -17.36 21.23 5.34
C ILE A 47 -18.24 21.02 4.11
N ARG A 48 -18.18 19.87 3.47
CA ARG A 48 -19.03 19.49 2.33
C ARG A 48 -20.46 19.14 2.73
N ARG A 49 -20.77 19.16 4.02
CA ARG A 49 -22.08 18.79 4.59
C ARG A 49 -22.54 17.39 4.19
N GLU A 50 -21.59 16.48 3.94
CA GLU A 50 -21.92 15.08 3.65
C GLU A 50 -22.35 14.37 4.94
N SER A 51 -23.44 13.58 4.86
CA SER A 51 -23.91 12.82 6.02
C SER A 51 -22.95 11.70 6.38
N LEU A 52 -22.49 11.67 7.64
CA LEU A 52 -21.67 10.57 8.18
C LEU A 52 -22.51 9.33 8.55
N ARG A 53 -23.85 9.38 8.42
CA ARG A 53 -24.68 8.21 8.74
C ARG A 53 -24.40 7.04 7.81
N VAL A 54 -24.25 5.84 8.38
CA VAL A 54 -24.04 4.59 7.66
C VAL A 54 -24.98 3.52 8.21
N SER A 55 -25.41 2.59 7.36
CA SER A 55 -26.16 1.42 7.83
C SER A 55 -25.25 0.46 8.59
N TRP A 56 -25.81 -0.36 9.47
CA TRP A 56 -25.05 -1.36 10.21
C TRP A 56 -24.27 -2.31 9.27
N ARG A 57 -24.87 -2.71 8.15
CA ARG A 57 -24.21 -3.55 7.13
C ARG A 57 -23.00 -2.85 6.52
N SER A 58 -23.16 -1.58 6.15
CA SER A 58 -22.05 -0.77 5.62
C SER A 58 -20.94 -0.58 6.67
N PHE A 59 -21.31 -0.39 7.94
CA PHE A 59 -20.35 -0.28 9.03
C PHE A 59 -19.50 -1.55 9.19
N LEU A 60 -20.10 -2.74 9.14
CA LEU A 60 -19.36 -4.00 9.20
C LEU A 60 -18.40 -4.17 8.03
N ILE A 61 -18.78 -3.75 6.83
CA ILE A 61 -17.89 -3.77 5.67
C ILE A 61 -16.73 -2.77 5.88
N LEU A 62 -17.01 -1.55 6.36
CA LEU A 62 -15.99 -0.56 6.67
C LEU A 62 -15.02 -1.05 7.74
N LEU A 63 -15.52 -1.74 8.75
CA LEU A 63 -14.68 -2.35 9.80
C LEU A 63 -13.78 -3.44 9.20
N ALA A 64 -14.30 -4.32 8.36
CA ALA A 64 -13.50 -5.33 7.67
C ALA A 64 -12.41 -4.69 6.78
N LEU A 65 -12.77 -3.65 6.04
CA LEU A 65 -11.82 -2.88 5.24
C LEU A 65 -10.73 -2.23 6.13
N SER A 66 -11.11 -1.70 7.29
CA SER A 66 -10.17 -1.09 8.24
C SER A 66 -9.21 -2.11 8.85
N VAL A 67 -9.68 -3.32 9.15
CA VAL A 67 -8.84 -4.42 9.64
C VAL A 67 -7.83 -4.84 8.58
N LEU A 68 -8.27 -4.99 7.32
CA LEU A 68 -7.36 -5.32 6.22
C LEU A 68 -6.32 -4.22 5.98
N TYR A 69 -6.73 -2.96 6.07
CA TYR A 69 -5.84 -1.82 5.90
C TYR A 69 -4.87 -1.67 7.08
N PHE A 70 -5.32 -1.99 8.30
CA PHE A 70 -4.47 -2.10 9.49
C PHE A 70 -3.34 -3.12 9.26
N PHE A 71 -3.66 -4.38 8.91
CA PHE A 71 -2.65 -5.40 8.66
C PHE A 71 -1.74 -5.03 7.49
N SER A 72 -2.32 -4.54 6.40
CA SER A 72 -1.55 -4.10 5.24
C SER A 72 -0.49 -3.06 5.62
N SER A 73 -0.89 -2.02 6.35
CA SER A 73 0.00 -0.92 6.73
C SER A 73 1.02 -1.33 7.80
N PHE A 74 0.60 -2.10 8.80
CA PHE A 74 1.45 -2.56 9.89
C PHE A 74 2.56 -3.47 9.38
N LEU A 75 2.20 -4.52 8.63
CA LEU A 75 3.15 -5.50 8.14
C LEU A 75 4.13 -4.94 7.09
N LEU A 76 3.73 -3.90 6.35
CA LEU A 76 4.64 -3.19 5.47
C LEU A 76 5.71 -2.41 6.26
N ILE A 77 5.28 -1.65 7.27
CA ILE A 77 6.22 -0.88 8.10
C ILE A 77 7.13 -1.80 8.93
N GLU A 78 6.60 -2.91 9.46
CA GLU A 78 7.42 -3.94 10.10
C GLU A 78 8.48 -4.48 9.11
N GLY A 79 8.11 -4.68 7.86
CA GLY A 79 9.04 -5.09 6.80
C GLY A 79 10.25 -4.15 6.63
N TYR A 80 10.07 -2.85 6.81
CA TYR A 80 11.17 -1.87 6.71
C TYR A 80 12.26 -2.04 7.77
N GLN A 81 11.99 -2.77 8.84
CA GLN A 81 12.99 -3.07 9.87
C GLN A 81 13.87 -4.29 9.52
N HIS A 82 13.47 -5.08 8.54
CA HIS A 82 14.11 -6.35 8.22
C HIS A 82 14.70 -6.43 6.81
N MET A 83 14.40 -5.46 5.96
CA MET A 83 14.89 -5.39 4.59
C MET A 83 14.91 -3.94 4.08
N PRO A 84 15.67 -3.62 3.02
CA PRO A 84 15.65 -2.30 2.40
C PRO A 84 14.21 -1.86 2.06
N SER A 85 13.89 -0.61 2.36
CA SER A 85 12.52 -0.09 2.24
C SER A 85 11.99 -0.11 0.80
N GLY A 86 12.88 0.13 -0.15
CA GLY A 86 12.56 -0.02 -1.58
C GLY A 86 12.14 -1.44 -1.93
N VAL A 87 12.86 -2.45 -1.42
CA VAL A 87 12.55 -3.88 -1.59
C VAL A 87 11.19 -4.22 -0.98
N ALA A 88 10.96 -3.82 0.28
CA ALA A 88 9.68 -4.06 0.95
C ALA A 88 8.51 -3.41 0.20
N THR A 89 8.68 -2.18 -0.29
CA THR A 89 7.65 -1.49 -1.06
C THR A 89 7.35 -2.19 -2.40
N VAL A 90 8.38 -2.71 -3.10
CA VAL A 90 8.18 -3.50 -4.33
C VAL A 90 7.46 -4.81 -4.05
N LEU A 91 7.82 -5.51 -2.98
CA LEU A 91 7.14 -6.75 -2.56
C LEU A 91 5.67 -6.48 -2.20
N HIS A 92 5.39 -5.41 -1.48
CA HIS A 92 4.02 -4.97 -1.20
C HIS A 92 3.28 -4.62 -2.50
N PHE A 93 3.92 -3.93 -3.44
CA PHE A 93 3.36 -3.55 -4.74
C PHE A 93 3.08 -4.75 -5.66
N SER A 94 3.42 -5.97 -5.25
CA SER A 94 2.94 -7.19 -5.92
C SER A 94 1.43 -7.45 -5.70
N TYR A 95 0.73 -6.61 -4.90
CA TYR A 95 -0.71 -6.74 -4.62
C TYR A 95 -1.60 -6.87 -5.88
N PRO A 96 -1.31 -6.27 -7.06
CA PRO A 96 -2.13 -6.49 -8.24
C PRO A 96 -2.15 -7.95 -8.71
N THR A 97 -1.04 -8.69 -8.49
CA THR A 97 -0.99 -10.13 -8.74
C THR A 97 -1.97 -10.88 -7.84
N PHE A 98 -2.00 -10.55 -6.55
CA PHE A 98 -2.97 -11.12 -5.62
C PHE A 98 -4.41 -10.74 -5.96
N VAL A 99 -4.66 -9.52 -6.47
CA VAL A 99 -6.01 -9.14 -6.96
C VAL A 99 -6.47 -10.08 -8.07
N VAL A 100 -5.61 -10.38 -9.07
CA VAL A 100 -5.95 -11.30 -10.16
C VAL A 100 -6.23 -12.70 -9.64
N LEU A 101 -5.40 -13.21 -8.73
CA LEU A 101 -5.59 -14.52 -8.11
C LEU A 101 -6.91 -14.60 -7.30
N LEU A 102 -7.20 -13.59 -6.50
CA LEU A 102 -8.46 -13.48 -5.74
C LEU A 102 -9.68 -13.43 -6.66
N MET A 103 -9.60 -12.66 -7.75
CA MET A 103 -10.67 -12.59 -8.75
C MET A 103 -10.89 -13.93 -9.46
N PHE A 104 -9.83 -14.67 -9.73
CA PHE A 104 -9.93 -16.02 -10.28
C PHE A 104 -10.58 -17.00 -9.29
N ILE A 105 -10.09 -17.03 -8.04
CA ILE A 105 -10.53 -18.00 -7.02
C ILE A 105 -11.96 -17.68 -6.54
N ALA A 106 -12.23 -16.43 -6.14
CA ALA A 106 -13.49 -16.04 -5.51
C ALA A 106 -14.62 -15.79 -6.51
N PHE A 107 -14.29 -15.23 -7.70
CA PHE A 107 -15.28 -14.83 -8.69
C PHE A 107 -15.21 -15.66 -9.98
N ARG A 108 -14.35 -16.68 -10.03
CA ARG A 108 -14.14 -17.55 -11.20
C ARG A 108 -13.85 -16.78 -12.50
N GLN A 109 -13.25 -15.61 -12.37
CA GLN A 109 -12.86 -14.79 -13.52
C GLN A 109 -11.71 -15.46 -14.25
N ARG A 110 -11.84 -15.69 -15.56
CA ARG A 110 -10.78 -16.34 -16.35
C ARG A 110 -9.54 -15.47 -16.41
N ILE A 111 -8.40 -16.08 -16.09
CA ILE A 111 -7.08 -15.45 -16.26
C ILE A 111 -6.72 -15.57 -17.75
N ASN A 112 -6.40 -14.46 -18.39
CA ASN A 112 -5.89 -14.49 -19.77
C ASN A 112 -4.38 -14.81 -19.77
N LEU A 113 -3.84 -15.17 -20.95
CA LEU A 113 -2.44 -15.57 -21.10
C LEU A 113 -1.46 -14.50 -20.59
N LEU A 114 -1.73 -13.21 -20.86
CA LEU A 114 -0.88 -12.10 -20.41
C LEU A 114 -0.88 -11.96 -18.88
N GLN A 115 -2.05 -12.16 -18.25
CA GLN A 115 -2.16 -12.16 -16.79
C GLN A 115 -1.42 -13.35 -16.18
N GLY A 116 -1.54 -14.54 -16.78
CA GLY A 116 -0.79 -15.73 -16.34
C GLY A 116 0.73 -15.52 -16.42
N LEU A 117 1.21 -14.96 -17.53
CA LEU A 117 2.63 -14.63 -17.71
C LEU A 117 3.09 -13.57 -16.67
N ALA A 118 2.29 -12.55 -16.43
CA ALA A 118 2.59 -11.53 -15.42
C ALA A 118 2.69 -12.11 -14.00
N VAL A 119 1.81 -13.05 -13.63
CA VAL A 119 1.89 -13.77 -12.35
C VAL A 119 3.19 -14.56 -12.22
N LEU A 120 3.58 -15.30 -13.27
CA LEU A 120 4.83 -16.07 -13.29
C LEU A 120 6.07 -15.17 -13.19
N LEU A 121 6.06 -14.05 -13.92
CA LEU A 121 7.14 -13.05 -13.84
C LEU A 121 7.22 -12.43 -12.42
N ALA A 122 6.08 -12.12 -11.80
CA ALA A 122 6.06 -11.58 -10.44
C ALA A 122 6.65 -12.59 -9.43
N LEU A 123 6.31 -13.87 -9.53
CA LEU A 123 6.88 -14.93 -8.68
C LEU A 123 8.40 -15.09 -8.90
N GLY A 124 8.85 -15.07 -10.15
CA GLY A 124 10.28 -15.11 -10.48
C GLY A 124 11.04 -13.89 -9.93
N GLY A 125 10.47 -12.68 -10.06
CA GLY A 125 11.05 -11.46 -9.52
C GLY A 125 11.13 -11.48 -7.99
N VAL A 126 10.09 -11.94 -7.30
CA VAL A 126 10.08 -12.12 -5.83
C VAL A 126 11.16 -13.12 -5.40
N SER A 127 11.35 -14.21 -6.14
CA SER A 127 12.40 -15.20 -5.84
C SER A 127 13.81 -14.61 -5.97
N LEU A 128 14.04 -13.73 -6.95
CA LEU A 128 15.32 -13.01 -7.08
C LEU A 128 15.51 -12.00 -5.95
N ILE A 129 14.48 -11.24 -5.62
CA ILE A 129 14.52 -10.25 -4.52
C ILE A 129 14.85 -10.94 -3.18
N SER A 130 14.28 -12.14 -2.95
CA SER A 130 14.51 -12.88 -1.70
C SER A 130 15.94 -13.40 -1.52
N GLY A 131 16.78 -13.32 -2.57
CA GLY A 131 18.12 -13.92 -2.55
C GLY A 131 18.11 -15.45 -2.53
N PHE A 132 17.02 -16.09 -2.98
CA PHE A 132 16.89 -17.56 -2.98
C PHE A 132 18.01 -18.26 -3.76
N PHE A 133 18.58 -17.57 -4.75
CA PHE A 133 19.67 -18.08 -5.59
C PHE A 133 21.06 -17.59 -5.15
N GLU A 134 21.12 -16.72 -4.15
CA GLU A 134 22.38 -16.18 -3.62
C GLU A 134 22.76 -16.98 -2.37
N SER A 135 24.01 -17.47 -2.33
CA SER A 135 24.55 -18.26 -1.21
C SER A 135 25.02 -17.39 -0.05
N ASP A 136 24.82 -16.07 -0.10
CA ASP A 136 25.43 -15.10 0.80
C ASP A 136 24.45 -14.43 1.78
N VAL A 137 25.04 -13.72 2.77
CA VAL A 137 24.43 -13.03 3.91
C VAL A 137 23.35 -11.98 3.54
N THR A 138 23.16 -11.70 2.24
CA THR A 138 22.18 -10.72 1.73
C THR A 138 20.79 -11.29 1.52
N ALA A 139 20.59 -12.60 1.72
CA ALA A 139 19.30 -13.25 1.56
C ALA A 139 18.30 -12.71 2.62
N ILE A 140 17.14 -12.26 2.15
CA ILE A 140 16.06 -11.81 3.03
C ILE A 140 15.51 -13.03 3.78
N PRO A 141 15.44 -12.99 5.14
CA PRO A 141 14.87 -14.10 5.88
C PRO A 141 13.43 -14.39 5.43
N PHE A 142 13.06 -15.66 5.38
CA PHE A 142 11.77 -16.11 4.86
C PHE A 142 10.57 -15.49 5.58
N ARG A 143 10.67 -15.31 6.91
CA ARG A 143 9.59 -14.74 7.72
C ARG A 143 9.28 -13.28 7.34
N PRO A 144 10.25 -12.32 7.35
CA PRO A 144 10.03 -10.96 6.86
C PRO A 144 9.49 -10.88 5.42
N LEU A 145 10.01 -11.73 4.52
CA LEU A 145 9.51 -11.83 3.14
C LEU A 145 8.02 -12.15 3.11
N LEU A 146 7.58 -13.18 3.83
CA LEU A 146 6.16 -13.54 3.93
C LEU A 146 5.33 -12.45 4.60
N THR A 147 5.87 -11.78 5.62
CA THR A 147 5.20 -10.66 6.30
C THR A 147 4.83 -9.57 5.30
N VAL A 148 5.77 -9.14 4.47
CA VAL A 148 5.52 -8.08 3.48
C VAL A 148 4.62 -8.56 2.34
N LEU A 149 4.80 -9.79 1.84
CA LEU A 149 3.88 -10.36 0.84
C LEU A 149 2.46 -10.46 1.38
N PHE A 150 2.29 -10.84 2.65
CA PHE A 150 0.97 -10.88 3.29
C PHE A 150 0.37 -9.48 3.46
N SER A 151 1.18 -8.44 3.68
CA SER A 151 0.70 -7.05 3.65
C SER A 151 0.08 -6.70 2.29
N GLY A 152 0.73 -7.09 1.19
CA GLY A 152 0.22 -6.95 -0.18
C GLY A 152 -1.06 -7.75 -0.41
N PHE A 153 -1.16 -8.97 0.12
CA PHE A 153 -2.37 -9.78 0.06
C PHE A 153 -3.54 -9.15 0.82
N CYS A 154 -3.30 -8.59 2.02
CA CYS A 154 -4.32 -7.83 2.76
C CYS A 154 -4.81 -6.63 1.96
N TYR A 155 -3.90 -5.89 1.32
CA TYR A 155 -4.25 -4.75 0.47
C TYR A 155 -5.04 -5.17 -0.77
N ALA A 156 -4.65 -6.27 -1.42
CA ALA A 156 -5.40 -6.85 -2.53
C ALA A 156 -6.83 -7.23 -2.12
N THR A 157 -6.98 -7.88 -0.97
CA THR A 157 -8.28 -8.26 -0.42
C THR A 157 -9.14 -7.03 -0.10
N TYR A 158 -8.52 -5.99 0.50
CA TYR A 158 -9.16 -4.69 0.70
C TYR A 158 -9.72 -4.12 -0.62
N ILE A 159 -8.92 -4.09 -1.68
CA ILE A 159 -9.34 -3.57 -3.00
C ILE A 159 -10.48 -4.41 -3.58
N VAL A 160 -10.40 -5.73 -3.49
CA VAL A 160 -11.43 -6.64 -4.02
C VAL A 160 -12.75 -6.47 -3.27
N ILE A 161 -12.72 -6.42 -1.93
CA ILE A 161 -13.92 -6.19 -1.12
C ILE A 161 -14.50 -4.81 -1.39
N LEU A 162 -13.67 -3.77 -1.43
CA LEU A 162 -14.09 -2.40 -1.72
C LEU A 162 -14.85 -2.33 -3.06
N ARG A 163 -14.33 -2.97 -4.10
CA ARG A 163 -14.94 -2.94 -5.45
C ARG A 163 -16.26 -3.73 -5.55
N HIS A 164 -16.38 -4.82 -4.78
CA HIS A 164 -17.57 -5.71 -4.85
C HIS A 164 -18.55 -5.48 -3.71
N SER A 165 -18.23 -4.59 -2.78
CA SER A 165 -19.14 -4.23 -1.70
C SER A 165 -20.21 -3.25 -2.17
N ARG A 166 -21.40 -3.34 -1.54
CA ARG A 166 -22.50 -2.39 -1.77
C ARG A 166 -22.30 -1.07 -1.02
N LEU A 167 -21.05 -0.59 -0.93
CA LEU A 167 -20.73 0.72 -0.34
C LEU A 167 -21.00 1.88 -1.31
N GLU A 168 -21.36 1.59 -2.55
CA GLU A 168 -21.89 2.60 -3.45
C GLU A 168 -23.30 3.04 -2.98
N PRO A 169 -23.54 4.31 -2.79
CA PRO A 169 -22.88 5.49 -3.34
C PRO A 169 -22.10 6.31 -2.30
N MET A 170 -21.19 5.70 -1.54
CA MET A 170 -20.40 6.44 -0.54
C MET A 170 -19.31 7.26 -1.23
N SER A 171 -19.16 8.55 -0.85
CA SER A 171 -18.06 9.36 -1.36
C SER A 171 -16.71 8.81 -0.88
N SER A 172 -15.67 8.96 -1.72
CA SER A 172 -14.31 8.54 -1.35
C SER A 172 -13.82 9.20 -0.07
N PHE A 173 -14.19 10.46 0.18
CA PHE A 173 -13.84 11.17 1.42
C PHE A 173 -14.48 10.53 2.64
N LYS A 174 -15.77 10.22 2.59
CA LYS A 174 -16.49 9.55 3.67
C LYS A 174 -15.92 8.16 3.94
N LEU A 175 -15.67 7.36 2.90
CA LEU A 175 -15.05 6.05 2.99
C LEU A 175 -13.66 6.14 3.66
N THR A 176 -12.80 7.03 3.17
CA THR A 176 -11.46 7.24 3.72
C THR A 176 -11.52 7.68 5.18
N THR A 177 -12.45 8.57 5.55
CA THR A 177 -12.63 8.99 6.95
C THR A 177 -12.93 7.80 7.87
N TYR A 178 -13.84 6.90 7.45
CA TYR A 178 -14.18 5.72 8.25
C TYR A 178 -13.00 4.73 8.32
N VAL A 179 -12.37 4.42 7.19
CA VAL A 179 -11.24 3.47 7.17
C VAL A 179 -10.08 4.00 8.03
N MET A 180 -9.69 5.26 7.88
CA MET A 180 -8.62 5.85 8.68
C MET A 180 -9.00 5.97 10.16
N GLY A 181 -10.22 6.41 10.47
CA GLY A 181 -10.70 6.56 11.85
C GLY A 181 -10.78 5.23 12.58
N LEU A 182 -11.35 4.20 11.96
CA LEU A 182 -11.42 2.86 12.55
C LEU A 182 -10.03 2.22 12.67
N SER A 183 -9.14 2.41 11.66
CA SER A 183 -7.76 1.94 11.76
C SER A 183 -7.01 2.65 12.90
N THR A 184 -7.26 3.93 13.16
CA THR A 184 -6.71 4.63 14.33
C THR A 184 -7.10 3.93 15.63
N ILE A 185 -8.38 3.56 15.79
CA ILE A 185 -8.87 2.85 16.97
C ILE A 185 -8.20 1.47 17.08
N LEU A 186 -8.07 0.74 15.97
CA LEU A 186 -7.39 -0.56 15.95
C LEU A 186 -5.93 -0.43 16.37
N PHE A 187 -5.20 0.57 15.88
CA PHE A 187 -3.82 0.81 16.30
C PHE A 187 -3.70 1.25 17.76
N ALA A 188 -4.62 2.07 18.27
CA ALA A 188 -4.65 2.44 19.68
C ALA A 188 -4.87 1.21 20.59
N LEU A 189 -5.80 0.32 20.21
CA LEU A 189 -6.05 -0.93 20.91
C LEU A 189 -4.85 -1.88 20.84
N PHE A 190 -4.21 -1.97 19.68
CA PHE A 190 -2.99 -2.77 19.48
C PHE A 190 -1.84 -2.26 20.36
N CYS A 191 -1.56 -0.96 20.36
CA CYS A 191 -0.53 -0.37 21.22
C CYS A 191 -0.81 -0.61 22.70
N LYS A 192 -2.07 -0.49 23.13
CA LYS A 192 -2.47 -0.80 24.50
C LYS A 192 -2.25 -2.28 24.83
N ALA A 193 -2.59 -3.18 23.92
CA ALA A 193 -2.44 -4.62 24.12
C ALA A 193 -0.97 -5.07 24.16
N THR A 194 -0.09 -4.41 23.40
CA THR A 194 1.35 -4.70 23.37
C THR A 194 2.16 -3.92 24.43
N GLY A 195 1.52 -3.02 25.19
CA GLY A 195 2.22 -2.14 26.12
C GLY A 195 3.09 -1.07 25.47
N SER A 196 2.90 -0.81 24.16
CA SER A 196 3.67 0.19 23.44
C SER A 196 3.28 1.61 23.89
N SER A 197 4.29 2.49 24.03
CA SER A 197 4.07 3.90 24.36
C SER A 197 3.26 4.59 23.27
N LEU A 198 2.23 5.34 23.67
CA LEU A 198 1.43 6.18 22.76
C LEU A 198 2.01 7.61 22.64
N VAL A 199 3.17 7.88 23.25
CA VAL A 199 3.74 9.22 23.30
C VAL A 199 4.77 9.39 22.18
N LEU A 200 4.71 10.53 21.51
CA LEU A 200 5.79 11.04 20.67
C LEU A 200 6.55 12.08 21.49
N ASP A 201 7.81 11.78 21.80
CA ASP A 201 8.58 12.48 22.84
C ASP A 201 9.17 13.82 22.38
N ASN A 202 9.34 14.00 21.07
CA ASN A 202 10.02 15.19 20.53
C ASN A 202 9.36 15.77 19.29
N THR A 203 9.69 17.02 19.00
CA THR A 203 9.17 17.79 17.87
C THR A 203 9.47 17.12 16.53
N THR A 204 10.63 16.46 16.38
CA THR A 204 11.01 15.79 15.15
C THR A 204 10.07 14.63 14.83
N GLN A 205 9.76 13.80 15.82
CA GLN A 205 8.78 12.70 15.66
C GLN A 205 7.41 13.21 15.23
N TRP A 206 6.93 14.32 15.84
CA TRP A 206 5.68 14.97 15.46
C TRP A 206 5.70 15.49 14.03
N ILE A 207 6.77 16.19 13.62
CA ILE A 207 6.91 16.73 12.26
C ILE A 207 6.89 15.60 11.24
N TYR A 208 7.72 14.56 11.40
CA TYR A 208 7.77 13.44 10.45
C TYR A 208 6.44 12.69 10.39
N THR A 209 5.79 12.45 11.52
CA THR A 209 4.48 11.77 11.57
C THR A 209 3.38 12.62 10.94
N ALA A 210 3.39 13.94 11.16
CA ALA A 210 2.45 14.85 10.51
C ALA A 210 2.67 14.92 8.98
N LEU A 211 3.93 14.98 8.53
CA LEU A 211 4.27 14.92 7.10
C LEU A 211 3.86 13.59 6.49
N LEU A 212 4.04 12.47 7.21
CA LEU A 212 3.61 11.14 6.80
C LEU A 212 2.07 11.07 6.64
N ALA A 213 1.32 11.75 7.50
CA ALA A 213 -0.13 11.85 7.36
C ALA A 213 -0.54 12.76 6.19
N LEU A 214 0.10 13.91 6.02
CA LEU A 214 -0.25 14.90 5.01
C LEU A 214 0.12 14.44 3.59
N ILE A 215 1.40 14.07 3.38
CA ILE A 215 1.96 13.86 2.03
C ILE A 215 1.53 12.48 1.49
N PRO A 216 2.00 11.33 2.03
CA PRO A 216 1.68 10.04 1.44
C PRO A 216 0.29 9.49 1.85
N THR A 217 -0.47 10.19 2.70
CA THR A 217 -1.80 9.73 3.06
C THR A 217 -2.89 10.65 2.51
N VAL A 218 -2.96 11.91 2.94
CA VAL A 218 -4.04 12.82 2.51
C VAL A 218 -3.82 13.28 1.06
N CYS A 219 -2.66 13.88 0.74
CA CYS A 219 -2.40 14.39 -0.61
C CYS A 219 -2.39 13.28 -1.66
N ALA A 220 -1.76 12.14 -1.35
CA ALA A 220 -1.72 11.00 -2.26
C ALA A 220 -3.12 10.46 -2.55
N ASN A 221 -3.98 10.27 -1.54
CA ASN A 221 -5.34 9.78 -1.76
C ASN A 221 -6.21 10.78 -2.53
N ILE A 222 -6.15 12.07 -2.23
CA ILE A 222 -6.92 13.10 -2.95
C ILE A 222 -6.50 13.13 -4.42
N THR A 223 -5.18 13.16 -4.70
CA THR A 223 -4.67 13.20 -6.07
C THR A 223 -4.93 11.90 -6.84
N LEU A 224 -4.97 10.76 -6.14
CA LEU A 224 -5.36 9.47 -6.69
C LEU A 224 -6.82 9.50 -7.19
N VAL A 225 -7.74 9.94 -6.33
CA VAL A 225 -9.16 10.04 -6.68
C VAL A 225 -9.36 10.96 -7.89
N TRP A 226 -8.71 12.12 -7.90
CA TRP A 226 -8.78 13.03 -9.05
C TRP A 226 -8.17 12.45 -10.33
N ALA A 227 -7.07 11.69 -10.23
CA ALA A 227 -6.49 11.00 -11.37
C ALA A 227 -7.46 9.97 -11.94
N VAL A 228 -8.03 9.10 -11.08
CA VAL A 228 -9.00 8.08 -11.51
C VAL A 228 -10.22 8.70 -12.19
N GLN A 229 -10.73 9.80 -11.65
CA GLN A 229 -11.90 10.50 -12.22
C GLN A 229 -11.61 11.15 -13.58
N ARG A 230 -10.39 11.65 -13.82
CA ARG A 230 -10.04 12.40 -15.05
C ARG A 230 -9.48 11.52 -16.16
N ILE A 231 -8.64 10.56 -15.84
CA ILE A 231 -7.93 9.73 -16.82
C ILE A 231 -8.31 8.24 -16.75
N GLY A 232 -9.14 7.87 -15.76
CA GLY A 232 -9.58 6.49 -15.57
C GLY A 232 -8.65 5.64 -14.71
N SER A 233 -9.14 4.47 -14.32
CA SER A 233 -8.43 3.57 -13.41
C SER A 233 -7.16 2.97 -14.01
N THR A 234 -7.19 2.55 -15.28
CA THR A 234 -6.05 1.88 -15.93
C THR A 234 -4.82 2.78 -16.09
N PRO A 235 -4.90 4.01 -16.66
CA PRO A 235 -3.75 4.91 -16.69
C PRO A 235 -3.25 5.28 -15.31
N THR A 236 -4.15 5.46 -14.34
CA THR A 236 -3.77 5.77 -12.95
C THR A 236 -3.00 4.61 -12.33
N ALA A 237 -3.41 3.37 -12.55
CA ALA A 237 -2.71 2.19 -12.05
C ALA A 237 -1.33 1.99 -12.70
N ILE A 238 -1.17 2.32 -13.99
CA ILE A 238 0.15 2.33 -14.64
C ILE A 238 1.08 3.35 -13.96
N MET A 239 0.56 4.54 -13.65
CA MET A 239 1.31 5.55 -12.91
C MET A 239 1.66 5.10 -11.49
N GLY A 240 0.88 4.19 -10.91
CA GLY A 240 1.12 3.55 -9.62
C GLY A 240 2.51 2.90 -9.50
N ALA A 241 3.09 2.43 -10.60
CA ALA A 241 4.44 1.86 -10.61
C ALA A 241 5.56 2.85 -10.22
N LEU A 242 5.27 4.15 -10.19
CA LEU A 242 6.22 5.14 -9.65
C LEU A 242 6.36 5.06 -8.12
N GLU A 243 5.39 4.51 -7.40
CA GLU A 243 5.46 4.36 -5.95
C GLU A 243 6.68 3.53 -5.53
N PRO A 244 6.82 2.26 -5.96
CA PRO A 244 7.98 1.46 -5.60
C PRO A 244 9.28 2.01 -6.21
N LEU A 245 9.26 2.64 -7.40
CA LEU A 245 10.44 3.30 -7.95
C LEU A 245 10.90 4.46 -7.07
N THR A 246 9.96 5.29 -6.59
CA THR A 246 10.28 6.40 -5.68
C THR A 246 10.83 5.85 -4.36
N ALA A 247 10.25 4.78 -3.80
CA ALA A 247 10.72 4.16 -2.57
C ALA A 247 12.16 3.62 -2.72
N VAL A 248 12.48 2.96 -3.84
CA VAL A 248 13.83 2.47 -4.15
C VAL A 248 14.83 3.63 -4.24
N VAL A 249 14.49 4.68 -4.99
CA VAL A 249 15.37 5.86 -5.13
C VAL A 249 15.58 6.56 -3.80
N VAL A 250 14.52 6.73 -3.01
CA VAL A 250 14.58 7.34 -1.68
C VAL A 250 15.40 6.48 -0.73
N GLY A 251 15.20 5.16 -0.73
CA GLY A 251 15.97 4.21 0.06
C GLY A 251 17.47 4.35 -0.21
N ALA A 252 17.85 4.32 -1.48
CA ALA A 252 19.25 4.43 -1.88
C ALA A 252 19.86 5.81 -1.58
N LEU A 253 19.18 6.91 -1.94
CA LEU A 253 19.76 8.25 -1.87
C LEU A 253 19.63 8.93 -0.50
N ALA A 254 18.52 8.71 0.20
CA ALA A 254 18.24 9.40 1.46
C ALA A 254 18.43 8.53 2.70
N LEU A 255 18.26 7.21 2.59
CA LEU A 255 18.41 6.27 3.70
C LEU A 255 19.71 5.47 3.64
N GLY A 256 20.51 5.60 2.56
CA GLY A 256 21.78 4.90 2.40
C GLY A 256 21.62 3.38 2.23
N GLU A 257 20.46 2.91 1.71
CA GLU A 257 20.20 1.49 1.52
C GLU A 257 21.01 0.95 0.33
N GLU A 258 21.71 -0.16 0.53
CA GLU A 258 22.41 -0.88 -0.54
C GLU A 258 21.53 -2.01 -1.06
N LEU A 259 21.50 -2.15 -2.39
CA LEU A 259 20.77 -3.20 -3.07
C LEU A 259 21.75 -4.15 -3.74
N SER A 260 21.55 -5.46 -3.59
CA SER A 260 22.28 -6.45 -4.37
C SER A 260 21.88 -6.38 -5.85
N LEU A 261 22.73 -6.86 -6.73
CA LEU A 261 22.42 -6.94 -8.16
C LEU A 261 21.16 -7.80 -8.41
N GLY A 262 21.04 -8.93 -7.68
CA GLY A 262 19.85 -9.79 -7.74
C GLY A 262 18.58 -9.08 -7.33
N GLN A 263 18.63 -8.31 -6.24
CA GLN A 263 17.50 -7.48 -5.80
C GLN A 263 17.13 -6.44 -6.85
N GLY A 264 18.10 -5.74 -7.44
CA GLY A 264 17.85 -4.76 -8.50
C GLY A 264 17.17 -5.36 -9.73
N VAL A 265 17.64 -6.51 -10.21
CA VAL A 265 17.03 -7.26 -11.33
C VAL A 265 15.63 -7.75 -10.96
N GLY A 266 15.46 -8.33 -9.76
CA GLY A 266 14.17 -8.79 -9.27
C GLY A 266 13.12 -7.67 -9.18
N ILE A 267 13.51 -6.48 -8.68
CA ILE A 267 12.69 -5.27 -8.68
C ILE A 267 12.20 -4.94 -10.09
N GLY A 268 13.12 -4.90 -11.06
CA GLY A 268 12.78 -4.63 -12.46
C GLY A 268 11.77 -5.64 -13.02
N ILE A 269 11.94 -6.92 -12.73
CA ILE A 269 11.03 -8.00 -13.17
C ILE A 269 9.64 -7.83 -12.52
N VAL A 270 9.54 -7.57 -11.22
CA VAL A 270 8.24 -7.37 -10.54
C VAL A 270 7.53 -6.15 -11.11
N LEU A 271 8.23 -5.04 -11.35
CA LEU A 271 7.64 -3.84 -11.94
C LEU A 271 7.13 -4.12 -13.37
N CYS A 272 7.91 -4.81 -14.20
CA CYS A 272 7.46 -5.23 -15.53
C CYS A 272 6.24 -6.16 -15.47
N ALA A 273 6.21 -7.11 -14.53
CA ALA A 273 5.08 -8.00 -14.32
C ALA A 273 3.81 -7.24 -13.95
N VAL A 274 3.89 -6.31 -13.02
CA VAL A 274 2.75 -5.47 -12.60
C VAL A 274 2.27 -4.58 -13.75
N LEU A 275 3.17 -3.95 -14.50
CA LEU A 275 2.79 -3.15 -15.67
C LEU A 275 2.11 -4.00 -16.73
N LEU A 276 2.64 -5.18 -17.04
CA LEU A 276 2.02 -6.13 -17.97
C LEU A 276 0.61 -6.53 -17.51
N LEU A 277 0.44 -6.80 -16.22
CA LEU A 277 -0.82 -7.18 -15.63
C LEU A 277 -1.87 -6.07 -15.72
N VAL A 278 -1.50 -4.83 -15.38
CA VAL A 278 -2.37 -3.67 -15.45
C VAL A 278 -2.74 -3.32 -16.90
N MET A 279 -1.81 -3.50 -17.84
CA MET A 279 -2.03 -3.24 -19.26
C MET A 279 -2.75 -4.38 -20.00
N SER A 280 -2.84 -5.57 -19.42
CA SER A 280 -3.39 -6.77 -20.08
C SER A 280 -4.80 -6.58 -20.66
N PRO A 281 -5.76 -5.87 -20.03
CA PRO A 281 -7.08 -5.64 -20.61
C PRO A 281 -7.05 -4.78 -21.88
N LEU A 282 -6.12 -3.82 -21.95
CA LEU A 282 -5.93 -2.96 -23.13
C LEU A 282 -5.31 -3.73 -24.29
N LEU A 283 -4.28 -4.52 -23.99
CA LEU A 283 -3.57 -5.34 -24.97
C LEU A 283 -4.49 -6.42 -25.55
N THR A 284 -5.25 -7.11 -24.70
CA THR A 284 -6.19 -8.14 -25.15
C THR A 284 -7.30 -7.58 -26.04
N ARG A 285 -7.78 -6.34 -25.78
CA ARG A 285 -8.78 -5.67 -26.64
C ARG A 285 -8.19 -5.32 -28.02
N ARG A 286 -6.91 -4.93 -28.09
CA ARG A 286 -6.25 -4.63 -29.38
C ARG A 286 -6.02 -5.91 -30.19
N LEU A 287 -5.56 -6.99 -29.57
CA LEU A 287 -5.34 -8.27 -30.24
C LEU A 287 -6.63 -8.92 -30.78
N LYS A 288 -7.79 -8.63 -30.20
CA LYS A 288 -9.09 -9.10 -30.71
C LYS A 288 -9.67 -8.25 -31.84
N LYS A 289 -9.07 -7.10 -32.15
CA LYS A 289 -9.50 -6.18 -33.24
C LYS A 289 -8.67 -6.33 -34.51
N VAL A 290 -7.58 -7.11 -34.48
CA VAL A 290 -6.77 -7.56 -35.59
C VAL A 290 -7.18 -8.99 -35.96
#